data_05f83af3e74650a034eb34ca05280c7a
#
_entry.id   05f83af3e74650a034eb34ca05280c7a
#
_cell.length_a   1.000
_cell.length_b   1.000
_cell.length_c   1.000
_cell.angle_alpha   90.00
_cell.angle_beta   90.00
_cell.angle_gamma   90.00
#
_symmetry.space_group_name_H-M   'P 1'
#
loop_
_entity.id
_entity.type
_entity.pdbx_description
1 polymer ?
#
loop_
_entity_poly.entity_id
_entity_poly.type
_entity_poly.pdbx_seq_one_letter_code
_entity_poly.pdbx_strand_id
1 'polypeptide(L)'
;MADPVPLTLTTDVVPFAIRTERLEVLLVGRSVDWRLPGGPIEPGEDLDVAARRHLAEQTGLCQVYLEQLYTFGQPGRAAGQRAVTVAYYALVPAGSLSGEPVPLADRTGWAMVD
;
A
#
# COMPACT_ATOMS: atom_id res chain seq x y z
N MET A 1 2.14 -36.11 3.62
CA MET A 1 2.47 -34.70 3.38
C MET A 1 1.33 -34.04 2.62
N ALA A 2 0.88 -32.88 3.08
CA ALA A 2 -0.21 -32.18 2.39
C ALA A 2 0.31 -31.52 1.11
N ASP A 3 -0.57 -31.38 0.13
CA ASP A 3 -0.27 -30.61 -1.07
C ASP A 3 -0.10 -29.13 -0.74
N PRO A 4 0.71 -28.40 -1.51
CA PRO A 4 0.83 -26.95 -1.32
C PRO A 4 -0.53 -26.27 -1.50
N VAL A 5 -0.76 -25.25 -0.68
CA VAL A 5 -2.01 -24.47 -0.73
C VAL A 5 -1.81 -23.28 -1.66
N PRO A 6 -2.68 -23.08 -2.66
CA PRO A 6 -2.63 -21.86 -3.45
C PRO A 6 -2.88 -20.65 -2.56
N LEU A 7 -2.13 -19.59 -2.78
CA LEU A 7 -2.31 -18.36 -2.02
C LEU A 7 -2.24 -17.13 -2.91
N THR A 8 -2.89 -16.08 -2.45
CA THR A 8 -2.80 -14.76 -3.07
C THR A 8 -1.72 -13.97 -2.35
N LEU A 9 -0.80 -13.42 -3.10
CA LEU A 9 0.27 -12.59 -2.56
C LEU A 9 0.00 -11.13 -2.94
N THR A 10 -0.03 -10.27 -1.93
CA THR A 10 -0.28 -8.84 -2.14
C THR A 10 0.79 -8.01 -1.46
N THR A 11 0.93 -6.76 -1.89
CA THR A 11 1.76 -5.76 -1.22
C THR A 11 0.90 -4.60 -0.81
N ASP A 12 1.16 -4.04 0.38
CA ASP A 12 0.57 -2.79 0.85
C ASP A 12 1.68 -1.83 1.22
N VAL A 13 1.43 -0.55 1.04
CA VAL A 13 2.39 0.49 1.40
C VAL A 13 1.78 1.43 2.41
N VAL A 14 2.56 1.76 3.45
CA VAL A 14 2.19 2.78 4.44
C VAL A 14 3.02 4.03 4.13
N PRO A 15 2.45 5.00 3.40
CA PRO A 15 3.21 6.21 3.05
C PRO A 15 3.08 7.23 4.18
N PHE A 16 4.18 7.46 4.89
CA PHE A 16 4.24 8.38 6.02
C PHE A 16 4.81 9.74 5.61
N ALA A 17 4.28 10.80 6.18
CA ALA A 17 4.87 12.12 6.11
C ALA A 17 4.67 12.86 7.42
N ILE A 18 5.57 13.79 7.71
CA ILE A 18 5.37 14.75 8.80
C ILE A 18 4.67 15.97 8.18
N ARG A 19 3.45 16.23 8.62
CA ARG A 19 2.65 17.33 8.12
C ARG A 19 2.08 18.08 9.31
N THR A 20 2.31 19.40 9.33
CA THR A 20 1.83 20.26 10.41
C THR A 20 2.29 19.71 11.78
N GLU A 21 3.57 19.31 11.84
CA GLU A 21 4.23 18.76 13.04
C GLU A 21 3.64 17.46 13.55
N ARG A 22 2.92 16.73 12.67
CA ARG A 22 2.30 15.45 13.03
C ARG A 22 2.66 14.39 12.01
N LEU A 23 2.75 13.16 12.50
CA LEU A 23 2.93 12.00 11.61
C LEU A 23 1.58 11.66 11.00
N GLU A 24 1.54 11.61 9.68
CA GLU A 24 0.33 11.26 8.96
C GLU A 24 0.61 10.16 7.94
N VAL A 25 -0.43 9.43 7.60
CA VAL A 25 -0.40 8.34 6.61
C VAL A 25 -1.31 8.73 5.45
N LEU A 26 -0.82 8.54 4.23
CA LEU A 26 -1.63 8.76 3.04
C LEU A 26 -2.49 7.54 2.78
N LEU A 27 -3.77 7.75 2.62
CA LEU A 27 -4.74 6.72 2.29
C LEU A 27 -5.36 6.99 0.93
N VAL A 28 -5.84 5.94 0.30
CA VAL A 28 -6.58 6.03 -0.95
C VAL A 28 -8.00 5.51 -0.72
N GLY A 29 -8.96 6.04 -1.46
CA GLY A 29 -10.32 5.64 -1.24
C GLY A 29 -11.25 5.90 -2.39
N ARG A 30 -12.36 5.18 -2.38
CA ARG A 30 -13.51 5.40 -3.24
C ARG A 30 -14.73 5.50 -2.35
N SER A 31 -15.50 6.55 -2.53
CA SER A 31 -16.66 6.85 -1.68
C SER A 31 -16.24 7.02 -0.23
N VAL A 32 -16.64 6.11 0.66
CA VAL A 32 -16.34 6.17 2.08
C VAL A 32 -15.28 5.17 2.52
N ASP A 33 -14.71 4.44 1.58
CA ASP A 33 -13.82 3.32 1.88
C ASP A 33 -12.37 3.75 1.73
N TRP A 34 -11.70 3.96 2.86
CA TRP A 34 -10.29 4.38 2.90
C TRP A 34 -9.41 3.19 3.19
N ARG A 35 -8.29 3.08 2.45
CA ARG A 35 -7.35 1.99 2.61
C ARG A 35 -5.93 2.42 2.26
N LEU A 36 -4.97 1.58 2.62
CA LEU A 36 -3.59 1.75 2.19
C LEU A 36 -3.46 1.47 0.69
N PRO A 37 -2.57 2.18 -0.01
CA PRO A 37 -2.24 1.81 -1.39
C PRO A 37 -1.68 0.39 -1.42
N GLY A 38 -2.12 -0.41 -2.38
CA GLY A 38 -1.63 -1.77 -2.48
C GLY A 38 -2.49 -2.62 -3.38
N GLY A 39 -2.13 -3.89 -3.47
CA GLY A 39 -2.86 -4.86 -4.27
C GLY A 39 -2.00 -6.07 -4.64
N PRO A 40 -2.51 -6.92 -5.53
CA PRO A 40 -1.82 -8.14 -5.90
C PRO A 40 -0.58 -7.87 -6.74
N ILE A 41 0.35 -8.80 -6.72
CA ILE A 41 1.51 -8.78 -7.61
C ILE A 41 1.10 -9.37 -8.96
N GLU A 42 1.84 -9.01 -10.00
CA GLU A 42 1.66 -9.58 -11.34
C GLU A 42 2.63 -10.74 -11.54
N PRO A 43 2.31 -11.67 -12.48
CA PRO A 43 3.25 -12.75 -12.78
C PRO A 43 4.62 -12.21 -13.19
N GLY A 44 5.66 -12.76 -12.57
CA GLY A 44 7.02 -12.32 -12.85
C GLY A 44 7.44 -11.01 -12.23
N GLU A 45 6.57 -10.38 -11.45
CA GLU A 45 6.87 -9.10 -10.81
C GLU A 45 7.46 -9.32 -9.41
N ASP A 46 8.59 -8.67 -9.13
CA ASP A 46 9.17 -8.70 -7.79
C ASP A 46 8.30 -7.89 -6.81
N LEU A 47 8.40 -8.22 -5.54
CA LEU A 47 7.61 -7.57 -4.49
C LEU A 47 7.86 -6.06 -4.41
N ASP A 48 9.12 -5.65 -4.47
CA ASP A 48 9.47 -4.22 -4.43
C ASP A 48 8.87 -3.46 -5.61
N VAL A 49 8.90 -4.08 -6.79
CA VAL A 49 8.35 -3.49 -8.01
C VAL A 49 6.84 -3.35 -7.87
N ALA A 50 6.17 -4.38 -7.37
CA ALA A 50 4.72 -4.33 -7.17
C ALA A 50 4.33 -3.23 -6.17
N ALA A 51 5.04 -3.13 -5.06
CA ALA A 51 4.77 -2.10 -4.06
C ALA A 51 4.91 -0.70 -4.65
N ARG A 52 5.99 -0.44 -5.40
CA ARG A 52 6.21 0.85 -6.06
C ARG A 52 5.16 1.13 -7.11
N ARG A 53 4.77 0.12 -7.87
CA ARG A 53 3.75 0.26 -8.90
C ARG A 53 2.41 0.66 -8.28
N HIS A 54 1.96 -0.05 -7.26
CA HIS A 54 0.70 0.28 -6.60
C HIS A 54 0.73 1.67 -5.99
N LEU A 55 1.85 2.04 -5.36
CA LEU A 55 1.97 3.38 -4.78
C LEU A 55 1.87 4.46 -5.87
N ALA A 56 2.60 4.29 -6.96
CA ALA A 56 2.59 5.25 -8.07
C ALA A 56 1.23 5.33 -8.73
N GLU A 57 0.61 4.18 -9.03
CA GLU A 57 -0.69 4.15 -9.70
C GLU A 57 -1.81 4.72 -8.85
N GLN A 58 -1.75 4.53 -7.54
CA GLN A 58 -2.83 4.90 -6.64
C GLN A 58 -2.64 6.26 -5.97
N THR A 59 -1.42 6.77 -5.88
CA THR A 59 -1.15 8.05 -5.22
C THR A 59 -0.36 9.04 -6.07
N GLY A 60 0.23 8.59 -7.16
CA GLY A 60 1.13 9.42 -7.96
C GLY A 60 2.54 9.55 -7.38
N LEU A 61 2.83 8.95 -6.23
CA LEU A 61 4.14 9.05 -5.61
C LEU A 61 5.15 8.13 -6.29
N CYS A 62 6.24 8.73 -6.76
CA CYS A 62 7.35 8.03 -7.39
C CYS A 62 8.64 8.43 -6.68
N GLN A 63 9.67 7.60 -6.78
CA GLN A 63 11.01 7.93 -6.30
C GLN A 63 11.04 8.29 -4.81
N VAL A 64 10.21 7.62 -4.02
CA VAL A 64 10.23 7.76 -2.57
C VAL A 64 11.00 6.61 -1.95
N TYR A 65 11.52 6.84 -0.75
CA TYR A 65 12.16 5.78 0.02
C TYR A 65 11.12 4.72 0.37
N LEU A 66 11.45 3.46 0.11
CA LEU A 66 10.55 2.35 0.32
C LEU A 66 11.31 1.21 0.99
N GLU A 67 10.78 0.67 2.06
CA GLU A 67 11.40 -0.44 2.77
C GLU A 67 10.36 -1.40 3.29
N GLN A 68 10.69 -2.68 3.30
CA GLN A 68 9.80 -3.71 3.80
C GLN A 68 9.62 -3.55 5.30
N LEU A 69 8.36 -3.59 5.74
CA LEU A 69 7.99 -3.40 7.14
C LEU A 69 7.70 -4.73 7.82
N TYR A 70 6.80 -5.52 7.26
CA TYR A 70 6.35 -6.75 7.88
C TYR A 70 5.57 -7.60 6.89
N THR A 71 5.47 -8.90 7.18
CA THR A 71 4.68 -9.82 6.37
C THR A 71 3.55 -10.40 7.22
N PHE A 72 2.33 -10.25 6.73
CA PHE A 72 1.12 -10.75 7.38
C PHE A 72 0.68 -12.02 6.66
N GLY A 73 0.89 -13.16 7.30
CA GLY A 73 0.61 -14.45 6.68
C GLY A 73 -0.36 -15.32 7.47
N GLN A 74 -1.06 -14.76 8.44
CA GLN A 74 -1.94 -15.52 9.31
C GLN A 74 -3.12 -16.10 8.53
N PRO A 75 -3.45 -17.40 8.72
CA PRO A 75 -4.62 -17.99 8.07
C PRO A 75 -5.91 -17.32 8.52
N GLY A 76 -6.88 -17.26 7.63
CA GLY A 76 -8.22 -16.76 7.96
C GLY A 76 -8.38 -15.26 7.92
N ARG A 77 -7.35 -14.49 7.52
CA ARG A 77 -7.47 -13.04 7.38
C ARG A 77 -8.43 -12.63 6.28
N ALA A 78 -8.47 -13.44 5.22
CA ALA A 78 -9.35 -13.18 4.08
C ALA A 78 -10.34 -14.34 3.95
N ALA A 79 -11.61 -14.02 3.81
CA ALA A 79 -12.66 -15.03 3.74
C ALA A 79 -12.46 -15.91 2.51
N GLY A 80 -12.44 -17.24 2.73
CA GLY A 80 -12.39 -18.22 1.65
C GLY A 80 -11.07 -18.30 0.90
N GLN A 81 -10.03 -17.57 1.33
CA GLN A 81 -8.75 -17.55 0.63
C GLN A 81 -7.58 -17.52 1.59
N ARG A 82 -6.49 -18.11 1.14
CA ARG A 82 -5.21 -17.99 1.83
C ARG A 82 -4.47 -16.80 1.20
N ALA A 83 -4.22 -15.76 1.98
CA ALA A 83 -3.56 -14.56 1.50
C ALA A 83 -2.36 -14.21 2.37
N VAL A 84 -1.30 -13.77 1.73
CA VAL A 84 -0.11 -13.24 2.39
C VAL A 84 0.11 -11.83 1.87
N THR A 85 0.24 -10.87 2.78
CA THR A 85 0.49 -9.47 2.44
C THR A 85 1.86 -9.07 2.95
N VAL A 86 2.69 -8.56 2.05
CA VAL A 86 3.97 -7.97 2.40
C VAL A 86 3.77 -6.47 2.49
N ALA A 87 3.92 -5.93 3.70
CA ALA A 87 3.73 -4.50 3.95
C ALA A 87 5.07 -3.79 3.82
N TYR A 88 5.02 -2.62 3.18
CA TYR A 88 6.14 -1.70 3.02
C TYR A 88 5.80 -0.38 3.69
N TYR A 89 6.79 0.39 4.06
CA TYR A 89 6.56 1.79 4.38
C TYR A 89 7.33 2.68 3.41
N ALA A 90 6.81 3.86 3.18
CA ALA A 90 7.44 4.88 2.36
C ALA A 90 7.56 6.16 3.16
N LEU A 91 8.68 6.84 3.01
CA LEU A 91 8.88 8.16 3.60
C LEU A 91 8.62 9.20 2.51
N VAL A 92 7.60 10.02 2.71
CA VAL A 92 7.12 10.97 1.72
C VAL A 92 7.61 12.37 2.09
N PRO A 93 8.43 13.01 1.24
CA PRO A 93 8.84 14.38 1.52
C PRO A 93 7.65 15.34 1.54
N ALA A 94 7.72 16.35 2.41
CA ALA A 94 6.68 17.37 2.48
C ALA A 94 6.48 18.03 1.12
N GLY A 95 5.23 18.23 0.73
CA GLY A 95 4.90 18.87 -0.53
C GLY A 95 4.97 17.97 -1.77
N SER A 96 5.23 16.67 -1.59
CA SER A 96 5.32 15.75 -2.72
C SER A 96 4.00 15.51 -3.44
N LEU A 97 2.87 15.79 -2.79
CA LEU A 97 1.56 15.64 -3.40
C LEU A 97 0.99 17.01 -3.72
N SER A 98 0.64 17.19 -4.99
CA SER A 98 0.10 18.46 -5.48
C SER A 98 -1.41 18.57 -5.34
N GLY A 99 -2.08 17.50 -4.92
CA GLY A 99 -3.54 17.47 -4.89
C GLY A 99 -4.18 17.07 -6.21
N GLU A 100 -3.39 16.70 -7.20
CA GLU A 100 -3.92 16.24 -8.47
C GLU A 100 -4.62 14.89 -8.32
N PRO A 101 -5.74 14.65 -9.01
CA PRO A 101 -6.41 13.35 -8.96
C PRO A 101 -5.54 12.24 -9.52
N VAL A 102 -5.67 11.06 -8.96
CA VAL A 102 -4.94 9.86 -9.39
C VAL A 102 -5.91 8.94 -10.12
N PRO A 103 -5.54 8.39 -11.30
CA PRO A 103 -6.48 7.64 -12.14
C PRO A 103 -7.13 6.42 -11.50
N LEU A 104 -6.41 5.70 -10.63
CA LEU A 104 -6.91 4.46 -10.04
C LEU A 104 -7.61 4.64 -8.69
N ALA A 105 -7.66 5.87 -8.17
CA ALA A 105 -8.35 6.17 -6.93
C ALA A 105 -9.21 7.41 -7.13
N ASP A 106 -10.39 7.42 -6.54
CA ASP A 106 -11.25 8.60 -6.59
C ASP A 106 -10.63 9.76 -5.84
N ARG A 107 -9.84 9.45 -4.81
CA ARG A 107 -9.21 10.47 -3.98
C ARG A 107 -8.08 9.88 -3.14
N THR A 108 -7.22 10.76 -2.68
CA THR A 108 -6.24 10.48 -1.64
C THR A 108 -6.53 11.36 -0.43
N GLY A 109 -6.09 10.95 0.72
CA GLY A 109 -6.26 11.76 1.92
C GLY A 109 -5.25 11.38 2.99
N TRP A 110 -4.92 12.35 3.84
CA TRP A 110 -4.00 12.16 4.94
C TRP A 110 -4.76 11.91 6.24
N ALA A 111 -4.32 10.92 7.00
CA ALA A 111 -4.88 10.61 8.30
C ALA A 111 -3.78 10.66 9.36
N MET A 112 -4.11 11.19 10.54
CA MET A 112 -3.16 11.23 11.64
C MET A 112 -2.91 9.83 12.19
N VAL A 113 -1.66 9.60 12.58
CA VAL A 113 -1.27 8.39 13.31
C VAL A 113 -1.33 8.72 14.79
N ASP A 114 -2.11 7.93 15.54
CA ASP A 114 -2.24 8.09 16.98
C ASP A 114 -1.09 7.42 17.72
#